data_29ee59d53685832069e94115616e5597
#
_entry.id   29ee59d53685832069e94115616e5597
#
_cell.length_a   1.000
_cell.length_b   1.000
_cell.length_c   1.000
_cell.angle_alpha   90.00
_cell.angle_beta   90.00
_cell.angle_gamma   90.00
#
_symmetry.space_group_name_H-M   'P 1'
#
loop_
_entity.id
_entity.type
_entity.pdbx_description
1 polymer ?
#
loop_
_entity_poly.entity_id
_entity_poly.type
_entity_poly.pdbx_seq_one_letter_code
_entity_poly.pdbx_strand_id
1 'polypeptide(L)'
;MQNHISFTLSICLLTLLASPSLVSAQQSDRPNIVLILADDLGFTDISPFGSEIHTPNIARLAAEGVSFTNYHTAGSCAPARAMLLTGVDSHRNGVPNIPEALPAEQMAYEHYQGVLNDKVVTLANVLQAGGYHTYMTGKWHLGHTPELLPSARGFDRTIAMADTGADNWEQRTYLPIYEQANWYADGAAHTLPDDFYSSKYFVDKTIEFIETNAEDDQPFFAYIPFQAVHMPVQAPREFSDKYAGVYDEGWTVMREKRRLAAEAAGVIPAGTEAVVTPGTRDWDGLTTEQRRHHARRMEVYAGMVDAMDMHIGRLMAYLESTGEYDNTIFVFTSDNGAEGSNIILPNGGSLLAPWFDLVG
;
A
#
# COMPACT_ATOMS: atom_id res chain seq x y z
N MET A 1 74.07 33.76 62.36
CA MET A 1 73.89 32.58 61.54
C MET A 1 72.39 32.25 61.54
N GLN A 2 71.65 32.73 60.60
CA GLN A 2 70.25 32.38 60.41
C GLN A 2 70.00 32.18 58.89
N ASN A 3 69.70 30.94 58.50
CA ASN A 3 69.43 30.56 57.16
C ASN A 3 67.97 30.83 56.87
N HIS A 4 67.66 31.69 55.88
CA HIS A 4 66.34 31.85 55.29
C HIS A 4 66.20 30.90 54.10
N ILE A 5 65.26 29.96 54.18
CA ILE A 5 64.83 29.10 53.09
C ILE A 5 63.59 29.75 52.50
N SER A 6 63.70 30.22 51.23
CA SER A 6 62.57 30.71 50.46
C SER A 6 61.88 29.53 49.75
N PHE A 7 60.62 29.31 50.05
CA PHE A 7 59.74 28.36 49.33
C PHE A 7 59.03 29.09 48.20
N THR A 8 59.36 28.75 46.99
CA THR A 8 58.63 29.22 45.80
C THR A 8 57.49 28.24 45.48
N LEU A 9 56.27 28.71 45.64
CA LEU A 9 55.04 27.95 45.32
C LEU A 9 54.74 28.11 43.84
N SER A 10 54.98 27.05 43.05
CA SER A 10 54.53 26.99 41.61
C SER A 10 53.09 26.55 41.55
N ILE A 11 52.20 27.44 41.17
CA ILE A 11 50.77 27.13 40.85
C ILE A 11 50.69 26.63 39.43
N CYS A 12 50.49 25.33 39.23
CA CYS A 12 50.13 24.73 37.95
C CYS A 12 48.63 24.95 37.72
N LEU A 13 48.30 25.85 36.78
CA LEU A 13 46.92 26.07 36.29
C LEU A 13 46.59 24.97 35.31
N LEU A 14 45.85 23.94 35.73
CA LEU A 14 45.25 22.93 34.85
C LEU A 14 44.02 23.52 34.18
N THR A 15 44.12 23.95 32.91
CA THR A 15 43.00 24.26 32.07
C THR A 15 42.35 22.94 31.58
N LEU A 16 41.22 22.57 32.21
CA LEU A 16 40.34 21.53 31.67
C LEU A 16 39.72 22.06 30.37
N LEU A 17 40.21 21.60 29.23
CA LEU A 17 39.53 21.67 27.95
C LEU A 17 38.31 20.74 28.01
N ALA A 18 37.15 21.28 28.35
CA ALA A 18 35.87 20.59 28.12
C ALA A 18 35.66 20.50 26.60
N SER A 19 36.01 19.37 26.01
CA SER A 19 35.56 19.02 24.67
C SER A 19 34.03 18.93 24.69
N PRO A 20 33.29 19.63 23.82
CA PRO A 20 31.87 19.36 23.66
C PRO A 20 31.75 17.91 23.17
N SER A 21 31.22 17.03 24.02
CA SER A 21 30.74 15.73 23.60
C SER A 21 29.64 16.03 22.60
N LEU A 22 29.88 15.77 21.31
CA LEU A 22 28.82 15.60 20.33
C LEU A 22 27.97 14.47 20.88
N VAL A 23 26.83 14.82 21.47
CA VAL A 23 25.77 13.84 21.75
C VAL A 23 25.34 13.41 20.35
N SER A 24 25.90 12.30 19.87
CA SER A 24 25.31 11.54 18.78
C SER A 24 23.92 11.18 19.28
N ALA A 25 22.86 11.69 18.65
CA ALA A 25 21.53 11.20 18.89
C ALA A 25 21.62 9.68 18.74
N GLN A 26 21.35 8.96 19.80
CA GLN A 26 21.36 7.50 19.80
C GLN A 26 20.10 7.13 19.04
N GLN A 27 20.27 6.75 17.77
CA GLN A 27 19.19 6.25 16.93
C GLN A 27 18.43 5.21 17.75
N SER A 28 17.12 5.30 17.76
CA SER A 28 16.27 4.36 18.50
C SER A 28 16.66 2.92 18.16
N ASP A 29 16.86 2.07 19.16
CA ASP A 29 17.09 0.62 18.93
C ASP A 29 15.88 -0.07 18.27
N ARG A 30 14.74 0.63 18.12
CA ARG A 30 13.52 0.14 17.50
C ARG A 30 13.44 0.62 16.07
N PRO A 31 13.23 -0.29 15.10
CA PRO A 31 13.17 0.10 13.69
C PRO A 31 11.87 0.85 13.37
N ASN A 32 11.91 1.70 12.37
CA ASN A 32 10.72 2.18 11.67
C ASN A 32 10.05 1.03 10.92
N ILE A 33 8.76 1.15 10.67
CA ILE A 33 7.98 0.14 9.95
C ILE A 33 7.19 0.81 8.83
N VAL A 34 7.43 0.38 7.61
CA VAL A 34 6.68 0.83 6.43
C VAL A 34 5.91 -0.38 5.87
N LEU A 35 4.60 -0.37 6.01
CA LEU A 35 3.70 -1.40 5.48
C LEU A 35 3.03 -0.87 4.21
N ILE A 36 3.45 -1.39 3.06
CA ILE A 36 2.96 -1.03 1.75
C ILE A 36 1.98 -2.10 1.29
N LEU A 37 0.75 -1.69 1.01
CA LEU A 37 -0.31 -2.59 0.56
C LEU A 37 -0.81 -2.15 -0.82
N ALA A 38 -0.63 -3.02 -1.82
CA ALA A 38 -1.28 -2.84 -3.11
C ALA A 38 -2.74 -3.33 -3.05
N ASP A 39 -3.58 -2.81 -3.91
CA ASP A 39 -5.00 -3.15 -4.03
C ASP A 39 -5.23 -3.95 -5.31
N ASP A 40 -5.72 -5.18 -5.21
CA ASP A 40 -5.98 -6.09 -6.32
C ASP A 40 -4.74 -6.45 -7.18
N LEU A 41 -3.55 -6.43 -6.63
CA LEU A 41 -2.33 -6.78 -7.38
C LEU A 41 -2.19 -8.29 -7.54
N GLY A 42 -2.02 -8.74 -8.78
CA GLY A 42 -1.80 -10.15 -9.07
C GLY A 42 -0.43 -10.65 -8.60
N PHE A 43 -0.37 -11.93 -8.23
CA PHE A 43 0.83 -12.60 -7.72
C PHE A 43 2.06 -12.40 -8.62
N THR A 44 1.87 -12.48 -9.95
CA THR A 44 2.96 -12.33 -10.92
C THR A 44 2.95 -10.97 -11.62
N ASP A 45 2.46 -9.91 -10.97
CA ASP A 45 2.45 -8.56 -11.53
C ASP A 45 3.68 -7.72 -11.11
N ILE A 46 4.61 -8.32 -10.37
CA ILE A 46 5.87 -7.69 -9.96
C ILE A 46 7.09 -8.42 -10.53
N SER A 47 8.13 -7.68 -10.90
CA SER A 47 9.31 -8.23 -11.57
C SER A 47 10.06 -9.32 -10.77
N PRO A 48 10.18 -9.28 -9.42
CA PRO A 48 10.82 -10.35 -8.67
C PRO A 48 10.06 -11.69 -8.77
N PHE A 49 8.77 -11.66 -9.17
CA PHE A 49 7.96 -12.86 -9.35
C PHE A 49 7.74 -13.23 -10.83
N GLY A 50 8.53 -12.64 -11.73
CA GLY A 50 8.57 -13.02 -13.14
C GLY A 50 7.68 -12.17 -14.05
N SER A 51 7.22 -10.99 -13.58
CA SER A 51 6.48 -10.05 -14.43
C SER A 51 7.39 -9.37 -15.45
N GLU A 52 6.80 -9.04 -16.60
CA GLU A 52 7.34 -8.11 -17.59
C GLU A 52 7.17 -6.64 -17.15
N ILE A 53 6.40 -6.38 -16.10
CA ILE A 53 6.19 -5.04 -15.57
C ILE A 53 7.42 -4.60 -14.79
N HIS A 54 7.87 -3.40 -15.05
CA HIS A 54 9.07 -2.82 -14.47
C HIS A 54 8.82 -2.36 -13.02
N THR A 55 9.33 -3.10 -12.03
CA THR A 55 9.20 -2.80 -10.60
C THR A 55 10.55 -2.93 -9.89
N PRO A 56 11.54 -2.06 -10.21
CA PRO A 56 12.91 -2.18 -9.70
C PRO A 56 13.02 -1.94 -8.18
N ASN A 57 12.14 -1.11 -7.60
CA ASN A 57 12.19 -0.80 -6.18
C ASN A 57 11.62 -1.96 -5.34
N ILE A 58 10.52 -2.56 -5.77
CA ILE A 58 9.99 -3.80 -5.17
C ILE A 58 10.99 -4.95 -5.35
N ALA A 59 11.65 -5.03 -6.52
CA ALA A 59 12.69 -6.03 -6.76
C ALA A 59 13.89 -5.84 -5.82
N ARG A 60 14.27 -4.60 -5.52
CA ARG A 60 15.31 -4.29 -4.53
C ARG A 60 14.90 -4.77 -3.13
N LEU A 61 13.67 -4.47 -2.68
CA LEU A 61 13.16 -4.95 -1.39
C LEU A 61 13.17 -6.48 -1.32
N ALA A 62 12.81 -7.16 -2.40
CA ALA A 62 12.85 -8.63 -2.47
C ALA A 62 14.29 -9.17 -2.41
N ALA A 63 15.25 -8.49 -3.02
CA ALA A 63 16.66 -8.88 -3.03
C ALA A 63 17.37 -8.64 -1.70
N GLU A 64 16.98 -7.58 -0.99
CA GLU A 64 17.54 -7.21 0.33
C GLU A 64 16.82 -7.89 1.50
N GLY A 65 15.66 -8.52 1.25
CA GLY A 65 14.77 -9.07 2.27
C GLY A 65 14.42 -10.54 2.07
N VAL A 66 13.21 -10.90 2.47
CA VAL A 66 12.64 -12.25 2.39
C VAL A 66 11.34 -12.22 1.60
N SER A 67 11.24 -13.08 0.57
CA SER A 67 10.01 -13.27 -0.20
C SER A 67 9.24 -14.51 0.29
N PHE A 68 7.95 -14.33 0.58
CA PHE A 68 7.07 -15.42 0.97
C PHE A 68 6.35 -15.97 -0.27
N THR A 69 6.56 -17.22 -0.60
CA THR A 69 5.96 -17.89 -1.76
C THR A 69 4.66 -18.64 -1.43
N ASN A 70 4.29 -18.71 -0.15
CA ASN A 70 3.08 -19.36 0.33
C ASN A 70 2.32 -18.43 1.30
N TYR A 71 2.15 -17.17 0.90
CA TYR A 71 1.35 -16.19 1.63
C TYR A 71 -0.11 -16.24 1.15
N HIS A 72 -1.03 -16.28 2.09
CA HIS A 72 -2.47 -16.33 1.84
C HIS A 72 -3.17 -15.17 2.53
N THR A 73 -4.17 -14.63 1.89
CA THR A 73 -5.00 -13.54 2.39
C THR A 73 -6.49 -13.84 2.17
N ALA A 74 -7.38 -12.95 2.59
CA ALA A 74 -8.80 -13.08 2.28
C ALA A 74 -9.07 -12.84 0.78
N GLY A 75 -10.22 -13.29 0.31
CA GLY A 75 -10.59 -13.21 -1.10
C GLY A 75 -11.10 -11.84 -1.56
N SER A 76 -11.11 -10.82 -0.67
CA SER A 76 -11.52 -9.45 -1.00
C SER A 76 -10.89 -8.42 -0.05
N CYS A 77 -10.84 -7.16 -0.49
CA CYS A 77 -10.05 -6.09 0.11
C CYS A 77 -10.41 -5.77 1.57
N ALA A 78 -11.67 -5.48 1.92
CA ALA A 78 -12.00 -5.08 3.29
C ALA A 78 -11.71 -6.18 4.34
N PRO A 79 -12.09 -7.47 4.13
CA PRO A 79 -11.70 -8.56 5.02
C PRO A 79 -10.18 -8.72 5.16
N ALA A 80 -9.44 -8.65 4.05
CA ALA A 80 -7.99 -8.78 4.08
C ALA A 80 -7.33 -7.65 4.88
N ARG A 81 -7.75 -6.40 4.66
CA ARG A 81 -7.27 -5.22 5.40
C ARG A 81 -7.60 -5.32 6.89
N ALA A 82 -8.82 -5.74 7.23
CA ALA A 82 -9.23 -5.95 8.61
C ALA A 82 -8.38 -7.01 9.31
N MET A 83 -8.14 -8.15 8.65
CA MET A 83 -7.29 -9.23 9.18
C MET A 83 -5.83 -8.80 9.30
N LEU A 84 -5.28 -8.11 8.29
CA LEU A 84 -3.90 -7.61 8.29
C LEU A 84 -3.65 -6.65 9.45
N LEU A 85 -4.56 -5.70 9.66
CA LEU A 85 -4.40 -4.67 10.69
C LEU A 85 -4.73 -5.15 12.10
N THR A 86 -5.50 -6.22 12.27
CA THR A 86 -5.95 -6.66 13.61
C THR A 86 -5.37 -8.00 14.04
N GLY A 87 -4.89 -8.83 13.11
CA GLY A 87 -4.51 -10.22 13.37
C GLY A 87 -5.70 -11.11 13.74
N VAL A 88 -6.95 -10.65 13.54
CA VAL A 88 -8.18 -11.35 13.92
C VAL A 88 -8.96 -11.75 12.67
N ASP A 89 -9.48 -12.99 12.67
CA ASP A 89 -10.30 -13.53 11.58
C ASP A 89 -11.47 -12.60 11.22
N SER A 90 -11.77 -12.49 9.93
CA SER A 90 -12.76 -11.57 9.38
C SER A 90 -14.17 -11.74 9.96
N HIS A 91 -14.57 -12.98 10.31
CA HIS A 91 -15.85 -13.27 10.96
C HIS A 91 -15.89 -12.93 12.45
N ARG A 92 -14.78 -12.45 13.01
CA ARG A 92 -14.68 -12.01 14.40
C ARG A 92 -14.41 -10.52 14.53
N ASN A 93 -13.76 -9.91 13.51
CA ASN A 93 -13.42 -8.50 13.52
C ASN A 93 -14.54 -7.59 12.98
N GLY A 94 -15.65 -8.18 12.46
CA GLY A 94 -16.81 -7.46 11.94
C GLY A 94 -16.86 -7.31 10.42
N VAL A 95 -15.82 -7.75 9.70
CA VAL A 95 -15.65 -7.50 8.25
C VAL A 95 -15.55 -8.83 7.47
N PRO A 96 -16.64 -9.61 7.38
CA PRO A 96 -16.62 -10.92 6.69
C PRO A 96 -16.61 -10.78 5.17
N ASN A 97 -17.03 -9.63 4.63
CA ASN A 97 -17.04 -9.28 3.22
C ASN A 97 -16.92 -7.76 3.08
N ILE A 98 -16.79 -7.28 1.84
CA ILE A 98 -16.89 -5.85 1.54
C ILE A 98 -18.31 -5.36 1.88
N PRO A 99 -18.46 -4.17 2.48
CA PRO A 99 -19.78 -3.66 2.92
C PRO A 99 -20.77 -3.53 1.76
N GLU A 100 -20.29 -3.21 0.56
CA GLU A 100 -21.09 -3.05 -0.66
C GLU A 100 -21.72 -4.36 -1.16
N ALA A 101 -21.19 -5.50 -0.76
CA ALA A 101 -21.69 -6.83 -1.16
C ALA A 101 -22.38 -7.58 -0.01
N LEU A 102 -22.47 -6.99 1.19
CA LEU A 102 -23.16 -7.62 2.33
C LEU A 102 -24.68 -7.48 2.20
N PRO A 103 -25.44 -8.59 2.25
CA PRO A 103 -26.90 -8.52 2.32
C PRO A 103 -27.35 -7.82 3.62
N ALA A 104 -28.39 -6.98 3.52
CA ALA A 104 -28.91 -6.22 4.66
C ALA A 104 -29.31 -7.09 5.86
N GLU A 105 -29.84 -8.29 5.58
CA GLU A 105 -30.20 -9.27 6.64
C GLU A 105 -28.99 -9.82 7.37
N GLN A 106 -27.81 -9.88 6.76
CA GLN A 106 -26.57 -10.28 7.43
C GLN A 106 -26.01 -9.16 8.29
N MET A 107 -26.14 -7.90 7.87
CA MET A 107 -25.64 -6.74 8.61
C MET A 107 -26.33 -6.55 9.98
N ALA A 108 -27.43 -7.25 10.24
CA ALA A 108 -28.08 -7.28 11.55
C ALA A 108 -27.28 -8.08 12.60
N TYR A 109 -26.30 -8.89 12.19
CA TYR A 109 -25.46 -9.69 13.10
C TYR A 109 -24.16 -8.93 13.44
N GLU A 110 -23.79 -9.00 14.71
CA GLU A 110 -22.65 -8.25 15.28
C GLU A 110 -21.31 -8.41 14.50
N HIS A 111 -21.07 -9.61 13.96
CA HIS A 111 -19.82 -9.92 13.26
C HIS A 111 -19.91 -9.77 11.74
N TYR A 112 -21.02 -9.26 11.22
CA TYR A 112 -21.31 -9.16 9.78
C TYR A 112 -21.71 -7.75 9.38
N GLN A 113 -21.01 -6.74 9.89
CA GLN A 113 -21.36 -5.35 9.66
C GLN A 113 -20.58 -4.70 8.51
N GLY A 114 -19.53 -5.37 7.99
CA GLY A 114 -18.68 -4.83 6.96
C GLY A 114 -17.75 -3.72 7.42
N VAL A 115 -17.69 -3.46 8.73
CA VAL A 115 -16.82 -2.48 9.37
C VAL A 115 -16.13 -3.08 10.58
N LEU A 116 -14.99 -2.53 10.98
CA LEU A 116 -14.29 -2.98 12.20
C LEU A 116 -15.15 -2.77 13.44
N ASN A 117 -15.38 -3.82 14.19
CA ASN A 117 -16.08 -3.72 15.47
C ASN A 117 -15.16 -3.13 16.57
N ASP A 118 -15.74 -2.87 17.74
CA ASP A 118 -15.05 -2.28 18.90
C ASP A 118 -14.30 -3.31 19.76
N LYS A 119 -14.36 -4.59 19.40
CA LYS A 119 -13.72 -5.70 20.14
C LYS A 119 -12.30 -6.01 19.65
N VAL A 120 -11.84 -5.31 18.61
CA VAL A 120 -10.50 -5.46 18.08
C VAL A 120 -9.72 -4.16 18.15
N VAL A 121 -8.42 -4.30 18.35
CA VAL A 121 -7.44 -3.21 18.23
C VAL A 121 -6.65 -3.41 16.96
N THR A 122 -6.17 -2.32 16.38
CA THR A 122 -5.33 -2.37 15.19
C THR A 122 -3.86 -2.46 15.56
N LEU A 123 -3.03 -2.86 14.61
CA LEU A 123 -1.57 -2.78 14.71
C LEU A 123 -1.13 -1.34 15.03
N ALA A 124 -1.81 -0.33 14.47
CA ALA A 124 -1.52 1.07 14.77
C ALA A 124 -1.78 1.41 16.25
N ASN A 125 -2.90 0.95 16.84
CA ASN A 125 -3.13 1.12 18.29
C ASN A 125 -2.01 0.52 19.15
N VAL A 126 -1.53 -0.67 18.78
CA VAL A 126 -0.47 -1.37 19.52
C VAL A 126 0.85 -0.62 19.40
N LEU A 127 1.21 -0.20 18.21
CA LEU A 127 2.46 0.53 17.96
C LEU A 127 2.43 1.94 18.57
N GLN A 128 1.30 2.66 18.47
CA GLN A 128 1.10 3.95 19.14
C GLN A 128 1.30 3.83 20.66
N ALA A 129 0.67 2.82 21.29
CA ALA A 129 0.88 2.52 22.70
C ALA A 129 2.32 2.13 23.02
N GLY A 130 3.06 1.58 22.05
CA GLY A 130 4.49 1.30 22.11
C GLY A 130 5.39 2.51 21.87
N GLY A 131 4.84 3.71 21.67
CA GLY A 131 5.60 4.95 21.46
C GLY A 131 6.11 5.11 20.04
N TYR A 132 5.39 4.61 19.05
CA TYR A 132 5.60 4.92 17.64
C TYR A 132 4.71 6.08 17.22
N HIS A 133 5.19 6.95 16.35
CA HIS A 133 4.32 7.77 15.51
C HIS A 133 3.62 6.88 14.48
N THR A 134 2.35 7.12 14.22
CA THR A 134 1.56 6.22 13.38
C THR A 134 0.87 7.01 12.26
N TYR A 135 1.17 6.63 11.01
CA TYR A 135 0.71 7.34 9.83
C TYR A 135 -0.04 6.42 8.88
N MET A 136 -1.08 6.93 8.24
CA MET A 136 -1.78 6.22 7.17
C MET A 136 -2.07 7.15 6.00
N THR A 137 -1.73 6.70 4.78
CA THR A 137 -2.06 7.44 3.55
C THR A 137 -2.55 6.47 2.47
N GLY A 138 -3.84 6.47 2.18
CA GLY A 138 -4.41 5.61 1.14
C GLY A 138 -5.81 5.09 1.42
N LYS A 139 -6.13 3.91 0.85
CA LYS A 139 -7.43 3.26 0.96
C LYS A 139 -7.63 2.61 2.33
N TRP A 140 -8.69 3.01 3.01
CA TRP A 140 -9.09 2.43 4.30
C TRP A 140 -10.04 1.23 4.16
N HIS A 141 -11.22 1.47 3.64
CA HIS A 141 -12.28 0.49 3.37
C HIS A 141 -12.76 -0.32 4.59
N LEU A 142 -12.69 0.25 5.80
CA LEU A 142 -13.11 -0.39 7.05
C LEU A 142 -14.14 0.43 7.85
N GLY A 143 -14.80 1.39 7.18
CA GLY A 143 -15.83 2.26 7.73
C GLY A 143 -15.55 3.74 7.50
N HIS A 144 -16.61 4.58 7.51
CA HIS A 144 -16.53 6.02 7.25
C HIS A 144 -17.20 6.89 8.29
N THR A 145 -17.69 6.34 9.39
CA THR A 145 -18.13 7.17 10.50
C THR A 145 -16.93 7.61 11.34
N PRO A 146 -16.99 8.74 12.04
CA PRO A 146 -15.83 9.29 12.76
C PRO A 146 -15.11 8.29 13.67
N GLU A 147 -15.86 7.40 14.33
CA GLU A 147 -15.34 6.37 15.24
C GLU A 147 -14.70 5.17 14.50
N LEU A 148 -14.95 5.04 13.20
CA LEU A 148 -14.43 3.97 12.36
C LEU A 148 -13.27 4.41 11.47
N LEU A 149 -13.02 5.72 11.37
CA LEU A 149 -11.91 6.26 10.59
C LEU A 149 -10.55 5.87 11.21
N PRO A 150 -9.48 5.80 10.42
CA PRO A 150 -8.16 5.39 10.93
C PRO A 150 -7.65 6.30 12.05
N SER A 151 -8.00 7.60 12.07
CA SER A 151 -7.69 8.52 13.16
C SER A 151 -8.27 8.11 14.52
N ALA A 152 -9.40 7.38 14.54
CA ALA A 152 -9.97 6.78 15.74
C ALA A 152 -9.46 5.36 16.01
N ARG A 153 -8.60 4.83 15.14
CA ARG A 153 -8.09 3.46 15.17
C ARG A 153 -6.57 3.39 15.31
N GLY A 154 -5.99 4.41 15.97
CA GLY A 154 -4.60 4.42 16.40
C GLY A 154 -3.62 5.06 15.43
N PHE A 155 -4.08 5.76 14.40
CA PHE A 155 -3.21 6.55 13.52
C PHE A 155 -3.23 8.02 13.93
N ASP A 156 -2.05 8.60 14.17
CA ASP A 156 -1.87 10.00 14.57
C ASP A 156 -2.15 10.97 13.42
N ARG A 157 -1.69 10.61 12.21
CA ARG A 157 -1.90 11.40 11.00
C ARG A 157 -2.46 10.51 9.88
N THR A 158 -3.43 11.04 9.16
CA THR A 158 -4.13 10.24 8.15
C THR A 158 -4.52 11.05 6.92
N ILE A 159 -4.36 10.43 5.75
CA ILE A 159 -5.10 10.74 4.52
C ILE A 159 -5.79 9.44 4.12
N ALA A 160 -7.10 9.40 4.22
CA ALA A 160 -7.86 8.17 4.03
C ALA A 160 -8.93 8.31 2.95
N MET A 161 -8.90 7.42 1.96
CA MET A 161 -10.02 7.12 1.08
C MET A 161 -10.83 6.00 1.74
N ALA A 162 -12.06 6.30 2.18
CA ALA A 162 -12.82 5.40 3.04
C ALA A 162 -13.61 4.31 2.29
N ASP A 163 -13.83 4.50 0.99
CA ASP A 163 -14.64 3.63 0.14
C ASP A 163 -13.84 2.45 -0.43
N THR A 164 -14.51 1.60 -1.21
CA THR A 164 -13.85 0.47 -1.90
C THR A 164 -12.89 0.90 -3.01
N GLY A 165 -13.09 2.06 -3.62
CA GLY A 165 -12.23 2.65 -4.64
C GLY A 165 -12.72 4.02 -5.09
N ALA A 166 -11.87 4.77 -5.76
CA ALA A 166 -12.18 6.08 -6.31
C ALA A 166 -11.34 6.36 -7.56
N ASP A 167 -11.68 7.42 -8.29
CA ASP A 167 -10.87 7.93 -9.37
C ASP A 167 -9.45 8.29 -8.89
N ASN A 168 -8.44 8.00 -9.70
CA ASN A 168 -7.04 8.23 -9.34
C ASN A 168 -6.58 9.68 -9.54
N TRP A 169 -7.41 10.54 -10.18
CA TRP A 169 -7.09 11.93 -10.52
C TRP A 169 -8.02 12.94 -9.85
N GLU A 170 -9.23 12.50 -9.48
CA GLU A 170 -10.30 13.39 -9.02
C GLU A 170 -11.03 12.80 -7.80
N GLN A 171 -11.78 13.64 -7.09
CA GLN A 171 -12.65 13.23 -5.98
C GLN A 171 -13.97 12.62 -6.49
N ARG A 172 -13.88 11.74 -7.46
CA ARG A 172 -15.00 11.06 -8.07
C ARG A 172 -15.07 9.61 -7.61
N THR A 173 -16.26 9.17 -7.22
CA THR A 173 -16.49 7.75 -6.93
C THR A 173 -16.47 6.92 -8.20
N TYR A 174 -16.10 5.65 -8.08
CA TYR A 174 -16.26 4.71 -9.17
C TYR A 174 -17.54 3.86 -9.03
N LEU A 175 -18.14 3.80 -7.83
CA LEU A 175 -19.44 3.13 -7.62
C LEU A 175 -20.57 4.15 -7.57
N PRO A 176 -21.66 3.93 -8.34
CA PRO A 176 -22.81 4.85 -8.38
C PRO A 176 -23.64 4.88 -7.09
N ILE A 177 -23.28 4.08 -6.07
CA ILE A 177 -23.92 4.09 -4.75
C ILE A 177 -23.47 5.25 -3.87
N TYR A 178 -22.36 5.89 -4.19
CA TYR A 178 -21.84 7.07 -3.49
C TYR A 178 -22.02 8.31 -4.38
N GLU A 179 -22.38 9.45 -3.78
CA GLU A 179 -22.49 10.72 -4.49
C GLU A 179 -21.11 11.27 -4.89
N GLN A 180 -20.11 11.02 -4.04
CA GLN A 180 -18.70 11.37 -4.26
C GLN A 180 -17.80 10.36 -3.54
N ALA A 181 -16.53 10.34 -3.86
CA ALA A 181 -15.56 9.58 -3.10
C ALA A 181 -15.32 10.24 -1.72
N ASN A 182 -15.33 9.42 -0.67
CA ASN A 182 -15.24 9.87 0.71
C ASN A 182 -13.78 9.92 1.18
N TRP A 183 -13.23 11.14 1.19
CA TRP A 183 -11.87 11.41 1.61
C TRP A 183 -11.83 12.12 2.95
N TYR A 184 -10.89 11.72 3.78
CA TYR A 184 -10.68 12.27 5.12
C TYR A 184 -9.20 12.57 5.38
N ALA A 185 -8.92 13.67 6.08
CA ALA A 185 -7.62 14.00 6.63
C ALA A 185 -7.78 14.15 8.15
N ASP A 186 -7.02 13.38 8.92
CA ASP A 186 -7.03 13.39 10.39
C ASP A 186 -8.47 13.34 10.99
N GLY A 187 -9.34 12.56 10.36
CA GLY A 187 -10.75 12.37 10.77
C GLY A 187 -11.74 13.42 10.27
N ALA A 188 -11.29 14.48 9.61
CA ALA A 188 -12.15 15.49 8.99
C ALA A 188 -12.30 15.24 7.48
N ALA A 189 -13.45 15.65 6.91
CA ALA A 189 -13.65 15.60 5.46
C ALA A 189 -12.55 16.38 4.73
N HIS A 190 -12.03 15.78 3.66
CA HIS A 190 -10.90 16.30 2.91
C HIS A 190 -11.24 16.52 1.45
N THR A 191 -10.77 17.64 0.90
CA THR A 191 -10.85 17.94 -0.53
C THR A 191 -9.49 17.70 -1.16
N LEU A 192 -9.47 16.93 -2.24
CA LEU A 192 -8.24 16.63 -2.97
C LEU A 192 -7.70 17.87 -3.70
N PRO A 193 -6.37 18.03 -3.83
CA PRO A 193 -5.78 19.11 -4.62
C PRO A 193 -6.00 18.92 -6.12
N ASP A 194 -5.91 20.01 -6.89
CA ASP A 194 -6.13 20.01 -8.34
C ASP A 194 -5.09 19.16 -9.12
N ASP A 195 -3.89 18.97 -8.57
CA ASP A 195 -2.80 18.16 -9.15
C ASP A 195 -2.73 16.74 -8.56
N PHE A 196 -3.84 16.26 -8.04
CA PHE A 196 -3.93 14.95 -7.41
C PHE A 196 -3.62 13.82 -8.41
N TYR A 197 -2.77 12.89 -8.00
CA TYR A 197 -2.65 11.53 -8.52
C TYR A 197 -2.41 10.60 -7.33
N SER A 198 -3.26 9.61 -7.13
CA SER A 198 -3.35 8.83 -5.88
C SER A 198 -2.00 8.30 -5.40
N SER A 199 -1.26 7.56 -6.24
CA SER A 199 0.02 6.94 -5.85
C SER A 199 1.10 7.97 -5.50
N LYS A 200 1.12 9.12 -6.21
CA LYS A 200 2.02 10.23 -5.88
C LYS A 200 1.64 10.87 -4.54
N TYR A 201 0.38 11.18 -4.39
CA TYR A 201 -0.14 11.93 -3.24
C TYR A 201 0.04 11.16 -1.92
N PHE A 202 -0.18 9.85 -1.93
CA PHE A 202 0.02 9.04 -0.74
C PHE A 202 1.47 9.05 -0.26
N VAL A 203 2.41 8.92 -1.18
CA VAL A 203 3.84 8.97 -0.84
C VAL A 203 4.26 10.38 -0.40
N ASP A 204 3.80 11.43 -1.08
CA ASP A 204 4.09 12.81 -0.69
C ASP A 204 3.60 13.10 0.74
N LYS A 205 2.39 12.66 1.08
CA LYS A 205 1.83 12.83 2.42
C LYS A 205 2.50 11.96 3.48
N THR A 206 2.94 10.76 3.12
CA THR A 206 3.74 9.93 4.02
C THR A 206 5.06 10.61 4.37
N ILE A 207 5.77 11.13 3.37
CA ILE A 207 7.03 11.87 3.58
C ILE A 207 6.78 13.10 4.46
N GLU A 208 5.75 13.91 4.14
CA GLU A 208 5.35 15.08 4.92
C GLU A 208 5.10 14.71 6.41
N PHE A 209 4.40 13.60 6.67
CA PHE A 209 4.12 13.17 8.04
C PHE A 209 5.38 12.72 8.78
N ILE A 210 6.28 12.00 8.11
CA ILE A 210 7.58 11.62 8.68
C ILE A 210 8.40 12.88 9.01
N GLU A 211 8.46 13.86 8.11
CA GLU A 211 9.18 15.11 8.31
C GLU A 211 8.69 15.90 9.52
N THR A 212 7.38 15.85 9.81
CA THR A 212 6.78 16.58 10.94
C THR A 212 7.38 16.16 12.29
N ASN A 213 7.83 14.92 12.41
CA ASN A 213 8.36 14.35 13.64
C ASN A 213 9.85 13.95 13.54
N ALA A 214 10.58 14.45 12.52
CA ALA A 214 11.98 14.10 12.27
C ALA A 214 12.96 14.59 13.34
N GLU A 215 12.53 15.49 14.23
CA GLU A 215 13.39 16.04 15.31
C GLU A 215 13.31 15.23 16.61
N ASP A 216 12.40 14.25 16.72
CA ASP A 216 12.33 13.39 17.91
C ASP A 216 12.88 11.99 17.60
N ASP A 217 13.33 11.29 18.64
CA ASP A 217 13.95 9.96 18.54
C ASP A 217 12.92 8.82 18.49
N GLN A 218 11.64 9.09 18.25
CA GLN A 218 10.60 8.07 18.22
C GLN A 218 10.53 7.44 16.84
N PRO A 219 10.46 6.09 16.74
CA PRO A 219 10.26 5.42 15.47
C PRO A 219 8.85 5.65 14.94
N PHE A 220 8.66 5.46 13.66
CA PHE A 220 7.35 5.58 13.04
C PHE A 220 6.85 4.25 12.44
N PHE A 221 5.54 4.13 12.38
CA PHE A 221 4.81 3.14 11.58
C PHE A 221 4.02 3.88 10.49
N ALA A 222 4.36 3.65 9.24
CA ALA A 222 3.65 4.17 8.09
C ALA A 222 2.92 3.04 7.36
N TYR A 223 1.59 3.09 7.33
CA TYR A 223 0.73 2.22 6.53
C TYR A 223 0.32 2.95 5.26
N ILE A 224 0.75 2.42 4.10
CA ILE A 224 0.52 3.03 2.79
C ILE A 224 -0.31 2.05 1.93
N PRO A 225 -1.62 1.97 2.16
CA PRO A 225 -2.51 1.17 1.34
C PRO A 225 -2.85 1.91 0.06
N PHE A 226 -2.09 1.62 -1.00
CA PHE A 226 -2.34 2.19 -2.32
C PHE A 226 -3.76 1.85 -2.81
N GLN A 227 -4.32 2.70 -3.64
CA GLN A 227 -5.50 2.41 -4.44
C GLN A 227 -5.12 1.68 -5.74
N ALA A 228 -3.89 1.82 -6.19
CA ALA A 228 -3.33 1.05 -7.28
C ALA A 228 -3.16 -0.43 -6.86
N VAL A 229 -3.60 -1.34 -7.68
CA VAL A 229 -4.01 -1.27 -9.08
C VAL A 229 -5.50 -1.55 -9.29
N HIS A 230 -6.31 -1.34 -8.25
CA HIS A 230 -7.76 -1.48 -8.29
C HIS A 230 -8.36 -0.58 -9.38
N MET A 231 -9.49 -1.00 -9.93
CA MET A 231 -10.23 -0.14 -10.86
C MET A 231 -10.74 1.15 -10.18
N PRO A 232 -10.82 2.27 -10.92
CA PRO A 232 -10.59 2.44 -12.35
C PRO A 232 -9.11 2.33 -12.71
N VAL A 233 -8.83 1.61 -13.81
CA VAL A 233 -7.46 1.40 -14.29
C VAL A 233 -6.98 2.69 -14.98
N GLN A 234 -6.17 3.46 -14.27
CA GLN A 234 -5.72 4.80 -14.67
C GLN A 234 -4.24 4.99 -14.31
N ALA A 235 -3.44 5.39 -15.27
CA ALA A 235 -2.02 5.69 -15.07
C ALA A 235 -1.57 6.90 -15.89
N PRO A 236 -0.56 7.66 -15.43
CA PRO A 236 0.07 8.68 -16.25
C PRO A 236 0.62 8.07 -17.54
N ARG A 237 0.51 8.81 -18.65
CA ARG A 237 0.90 8.31 -19.98
C ARG A 237 2.35 7.88 -20.04
N GLU A 238 3.24 8.60 -19.37
CA GLU A 238 4.67 8.26 -19.32
C GLU A 238 4.94 6.85 -18.76
N PHE A 239 4.02 6.27 -17.97
CA PHE A 239 4.12 4.90 -17.50
C PHE A 239 3.42 3.94 -18.45
N SER A 240 2.17 4.19 -18.81
CA SER A 240 1.40 3.27 -19.65
C SER A 240 1.96 3.12 -21.07
N ASP A 241 2.54 4.16 -21.65
CA ASP A 241 3.09 4.14 -23.01
C ASP A 241 4.40 3.34 -23.12
N LYS A 242 5.08 3.05 -21.99
CA LYS A 242 6.22 2.10 -21.96
C LYS A 242 5.81 0.68 -22.36
N TYR A 243 4.55 0.33 -22.18
CA TYR A 243 4.02 -1.02 -22.43
C TYR A 243 3.27 -1.15 -23.75
N ALA A 244 3.35 -0.13 -24.65
CA ALA A 244 2.69 -0.15 -25.93
C ALA A 244 3.05 -1.41 -26.74
N GLY A 245 2.05 -2.22 -27.09
CA GLY A 245 2.19 -3.45 -27.86
C GLY A 245 2.68 -4.68 -27.08
N VAL A 246 3.04 -4.57 -25.81
CA VAL A 246 3.50 -5.69 -24.98
C VAL A 246 2.42 -6.78 -24.83
N TYR A 247 1.16 -6.39 -24.85
CA TYR A 247 0.01 -7.27 -24.60
C TYR A 247 -0.77 -7.67 -25.85
N ASP A 248 -0.25 -7.38 -27.05
CA ASP A 248 -0.95 -7.67 -28.32
C ASP A 248 -1.14 -9.17 -28.57
N GLU A 249 -0.26 -10.02 -28.03
CA GLU A 249 -0.38 -11.47 -28.09
C GLU A 249 -1.49 -12.06 -27.18
N GLY A 250 -2.01 -11.23 -26.26
CA GLY A 250 -3.13 -11.54 -25.38
C GLY A 250 -2.81 -12.33 -24.13
N TRP A 251 -3.85 -12.47 -23.30
CA TRP A 251 -3.70 -13.04 -21.95
C TRP A 251 -3.31 -14.52 -21.91
N THR A 252 -3.65 -15.32 -22.93
CA THR A 252 -3.28 -16.74 -22.97
C THR A 252 -1.76 -16.89 -23.09
N VAL A 253 -1.14 -16.12 -23.99
CA VAL A 253 0.31 -16.11 -24.19
C VAL A 253 1.02 -15.49 -22.99
N MET A 254 0.52 -14.36 -22.51
CA MET A 254 1.13 -13.67 -21.36
C MET A 254 1.08 -14.50 -20.08
N ARG A 255 -0.01 -15.21 -19.84
CA ARG A 255 -0.12 -16.13 -18.69
C ARG A 255 0.96 -17.21 -18.72
N GLU A 256 1.21 -17.81 -19.87
CA GLU A 256 2.24 -18.84 -20.02
C GLU A 256 3.64 -18.23 -19.87
N LYS A 257 3.91 -17.06 -20.46
CA LYS A 257 5.18 -16.34 -20.25
C LYS A 257 5.45 -16.07 -18.76
N ARG A 258 4.45 -15.55 -18.03
CA ARG A 258 4.56 -15.28 -16.59
C ARG A 258 4.71 -16.55 -15.76
N ARG A 259 3.99 -17.61 -16.10
CA ARG A 259 4.13 -18.91 -15.44
C ARG A 259 5.56 -19.45 -15.54
N LEU A 260 6.13 -19.44 -16.76
CA LEU A 260 7.50 -19.87 -16.99
C LEU A 260 8.52 -18.98 -16.27
N ALA A 261 8.30 -17.68 -16.24
CA ALA A 261 9.16 -16.74 -15.54
C ALA A 261 9.09 -16.92 -14.01
N ALA A 262 7.90 -17.14 -13.44
CA ALA A 262 7.72 -17.42 -12.01
C ALA A 262 8.35 -18.76 -11.60
N GLU A 263 8.29 -19.78 -12.48
CA GLU A 263 8.98 -21.06 -12.29
C GLU A 263 10.50 -20.86 -12.30
N ALA A 264 11.02 -20.11 -13.28
CA ALA A 264 12.45 -19.80 -13.37
C ALA A 264 12.96 -18.97 -12.19
N ALA A 265 12.11 -18.07 -11.63
CA ALA A 265 12.41 -17.32 -10.43
C ALA A 265 12.29 -18.16 -9.12
N GLY A 266 11.84 -19.40 -9.21
CA GLY A 266 11.65 -20.29 -8.06
C GLY A 266 10.47 -19.92 -7.15
N VAL A 267 9.55 -19.10 -7.64
CA VAL A 267 8.39 -18.62 -6.87
C VAL A 267 7.26 -19.64 -6.86
N ILE A 268 7.19 -20.46 -7.92
CA ILE A 268 6.28 -21.60 -8.03
C ILE A 268 7.07 -22.87 -8.32
N PRO A 269 6.59 -24.06 -7.93
CA PRO A 269 7.25 -25.33 -8.24
C PRO A 269 7.36 -25.58 -9.75
N ALA A 270 8.43 -26.26 -10.16
CA ALA A 270 8.62 -26.68 -11.54
C ALA A 270 7.47 -27.57 -12.03
N GLY A 271 6.97 -27.30 -13.23
CA GLY A 271 5.86 -28.03 -13.83
C GLY A 271 4.47 -27.65 -13.29
N THR A 272 4.36 -26.53 -12.53
CA THR A 272 3.06 -26.00 -12.13
C THR A 272 2.26 -25.60 -13.37
N GLU A 273 1.05 -26.14 -13.52
CA GLU A 273 0.16 -25.79 -14.62
C GLU A 273 -0.58 -24.48 -14.33
N ALA A 274 -0.69 -23.61 -15.34
CA ALA A 274 -1.53 -22.41 -15.23
C ALA A 274 -3.01 -22.78 -15.33
N VAL A 275 -3.77 -22.51 -14.28
CA VAL A 275 -5.22 -22.73 -14.28
C VAL A 275 -5.90 -21.62 -15.08
N VAL A 276 -6.80 -22.01 -15.97
CA VAL A 276 -7.70 -21.06 -16.65
C VAL A 276 -8.92 -20.86 -15.78
N THR A 277 -9.16 -19.64 -15.33
CA THR A 277 -10.35 -19.30 -14.54
C THR A 277 -11.61 -19.54 -15.39
N PRO A 278 -12.63 -20.24 -14.86
CA PRO A 278 -13.90 -20.42 -15.56
C PRO A 278 -14.49 -19.05 -15.96
N GLY A 279 -14.92 -18.93 -17.20
CA GLY A 279 -15.46 -17.68 -17.74
C GLY A 279 -14.44 -16.78 -18.43
N THR A 280 -13.13 -17.08 -18.36
CA THR A 280 -12.13 -16.39 -19.18
C THR A 280 -12.44 -16.64 -20.67
N ARG A 281 -12.67 -15.57 -21.41
CA ARG A 281 -12.92 -15.66 -22.86
C ARG A 281 -11.66 -16.11 -23.59
N ASP A 282 -11.85 -16.86 -24.68
CA ASP A 282 -10.76 -17.15 -25.57
C ASP A 282 -10.31 -15.89 -26.30
N TRP A 283 -9.03 -15.55 -26.22
CA TRP A 283 -8.45 -14.40 -26.89
C TRP A 283 -8.64 -14.44 -28.40
N ASP A 284 -8.50 -15.61 -29.01
CA ASP A 284 -8.61 -15.77 -30.44
C ASP A 284 -10.05 -15.63 -30.95
N GLY A 285 -11.04 -15.83 -30.08
CA GLY A 285 -12.44 -15.58 -30.35
C GLY A 285 -12.86 -14.10 -30.31
N LEU A 286 -11.97 -13.18 -29.90
CA LEU A 286 -12.26 -11.76 -29.84
C LEU A 286 -12.11 -11.09 -31.20
N THR A 287 -12.89 -10.01 -31.45
CA THR A 287 -12.68 -9.12 -32.61
C THR A 287 -11.35 -8.36 -32.46
N THR A 288 -10.82 -7.84 -33.56
CA THR A 288 -9.60 -7.02 -33.54
C THR A 288 -9.73 -5.80 -32.63
N GLU A 289 -10.92 -5.18 -32.59
CA GLU A 289 -11.18 -4.03 -31.72
C GLU A 289 -11.18 -4.41 -30.24
N GLN A 290 -11.83 -5.53 -29.89
CA GLN A 290 -11.82 -6.05 -28.51
C GLN A 290 -10.40 -6.41 -28.06
N ARG A 291 -9.60 -7.08 -28.93
CA ARG A 291 -8.19 -7.39 -28.59
C ARG A 291 -7.40 -6.12 -28.32
N ARG A 292 -7.49 -5.12 -29.20
CA ARG A 292 -6.82 -3.83 -29.01
C ARG A 292 -7.26 -3.14 -27.71
N HIS A 293 -8.56 -3.16 -27.41
CA HIS A 293 -9.09 -2.59 -26.17
C HIS A 293 -8.52 -3.29 -24.94
N HIS A 294 -8.54 -4.62 -24.91
CA HIS A 294 -8.01 -5.38 -23.78
C HIS A 294 -6.49 -5.25 -23.64
N ALA A 295 -5.74 -5.24 -24.75
CA ALA A 295 -4.31 -4.97 -24.73
C ALA A 295 -4.02 -3.60 -24.11
N ARG A 296 -4.73 -2.54 -24.56
CA ARG A 296 -4.55 -1.19 -24.01
C ARG A 296 -4.91 -1.11 -22.53
N ARG A 297 -5.96 -1.77 -22.07
CA ARG A 297 -6.27 -1.84 -20.63
C ARG A 297 -5.14 -2.44 -19.83
N MET A 298 -4.51 -3.51 -20.33
CA MET A 298 -3.38 -4.14 -19.66
C MET A 298 -2.11 -3.27 -19.69
N GLU A 299 -1.89 -2.48 -20.75
CA GLU A 299 -0.82 -1.48 -20.80
C GLU A 299 -1.00 -0.41 -19.72
N VAL A 300 -2.23 0.07 -19.51
CA VAL A 300 -2.55 1.05 -18.46
C VAL A 300 -2.39 0.43 -17.07
N TYR A 301 -2.85 -0.80 -16.88
CA TYR A 301 -2.65 -1.56 -15.64
C TYR A 301 -1.16 -1.69 -15.30
N ALA A 302 -0.33 -2.11 -16.27
CA ALA A 302 1.11 -2.19 -16.11
C ALA A 302 1.72 -0.82 -15.76
N GLY A 303 1.22 0.24 -16.37
CA GLY A 303 1.59 1.61 -16.04
C GLY A 303 1.22 2.02 -14.61
N MET A 304 0.09 1.54 -14.06
CA MET A 304 -0.24 1.77 -12.65
C MET A 304 0.75 1.09 -11.70
N VAL A 305 1.11 -0.15 -11.99
CA VAL A 305 2.10 -0.90 -11.18
C VAL A 305 3.46 -0.21 -11.22
N ASP A 306 3.95 0.18 -12.43
CA ASP A 306 5.21 0.89 -12.63
C ASP A 306 5.22 2.26 -11.90
N ALA A 307 4.12 3.01 -11.98
CA ALA A 307 3.97 4.28 -11.26
C ALA A 307 3.98 4.09 -9.74
N MET A 308 3.29 3.08 -9.23
CA MET A 308 3.31 2.74 -7.80
C MET A 308 4.73 2.40 -7.35
N ASP A 309 5.45 1.54 -8.07
CA ASP A 309 6.84 1.18 -7.78
C ASP A 309 7.77 2.40 -7.77
N MET A 310 7.63 3.29 -8.76
CA MET A 310 8.42 4.53 -8.82
C MET A 310 8.18 5.41 -7.59
N HIS A 311 6.94 5.54 -7.14
CA HIS A 311 6.64 6.32 -5.95
C HIS A 311 7.12 5.64 -4.66
N ILE A 312 7.09 4.30 -4.58
CA ILE A 312 7.76 3.54 -3.50
C ILE A 312 9.25 3.86 -3.47
N GLY A 313 9.91 3.89 -4.64
CA GLY A 313 11.32 4.26 -4.76
C GLY A 313 11.62 5.67 -4.26
N ARG A 314 10.69 6.63 -4.42
CA ARG A 314 10.83 7.99 -3.87
C ARG A 314 10.83 7.99 -2.33
N LEU A 315 9.97 7.18 -1.71
CA LEU A 315 10.00 7.04 -0.25
C LEU A 315 11.30 6.38 0.23
N MET A 316 11.73 5.31 -0.44
CA MET A 316 13.01 4.66 -0.13
C MET A 316 14.18 5.64 -0.22
N ALA A 317 14.26 6.42 -1.31
CA ALA A 317 15.31 7.44 -1.51
C ALA A 317 15.25 8.56 -0.46
N TYR A 318 14.05 8.96 -0.03
CA TYR A 318 13.88 9.91 1.06
C TYR A 318 14.49 9.34 2.36
N LEU A 319 14.13 8.11 2.73
CA LEU A 319 14.66 7.47 3.94
C LEU A 319 16.17 7.22 3.87
N GLU A 320 16.74 6.95 2.69
CA GLU A 320 18.18 6.92 2.48
C GLU A 320 18.82 8.28 2.74
N SER A 321 18.21 9.36 2.24
CA SER A 321 18.73 10.72 2.38
C SER A 321 18.72 11.22 3.82
N THR A 322 17.83 10.69 4.66
CA THR A 322 17.72 11.01 6.10
C THR A 322 18.50 10.02 6.98
N GLY A 323 19.06 8.95 6.40
CA GLY A 323 19.78 7.91 7.14
C GLY A 323 18.88 6.90 7.86
N GLU A 324 17.57 6.91 7.59
CA GLU A 324 16.58 6.04 8.23
C GLU A 324 16.35 4.71 7.52
N TYR A 325 16.83 4.57 6.26
CA TYR A 325 16.55 3.38 5.44
C TYR A 325 17.02 2.08 6.11
N ASP A 326 18.25 2.04 6.63
CA ASP A 326 18.86 0.85 7.24
C ASP A 326 18.19 0.47 8.59
N ASN A 327 17.47 1.42 9.22
CA ASN A 327 16.69 1.19 10.44
C ASN A 327 15.19 1.09 10.14
N THR A 328 14.80 0.71 8.92
CA THR A 328 13.40 0.60 8.51
C THR A 328 13.08 -0.82 8.03
N ILE A 329 12.02 -1.40 8.60
CA ILE A 329 11.43 -2.65 8.10
C ILE A 329 10.40 -2.29 7.03
N PHE A 330 10.66 -2.70 5.79
CA PHE A 330 9.69 -2.61 4.71
C PHE A 330 8.91 -3.92 4.57
N VAL A 331 7.59 -3.81 4.49
CA VAL A 331 6.69 -4.92 4.16
C VAL A 331 5.90 -4.51 2.93
N PHE A 332 6.03 -5.26 1.84
CA PHE A 332 5.22 -5.09 0.62
C PHE A 332 4.33 -6.31 0.43
N THR A 333 3.03 -6.10 0.24
CA THR A 333 2.06 -7.16 -0.08
C THR A 333 0.86 -6.61 -0.84
N SER A 334 -0.03 -7.50 -1.31
CA SER A 334 -1.35 -7.14 -1.83
C SER A 334 -2.43 -7.61 -0.85
N ASP A 335 -3.57 -6.91 -0.81
CA ASP A 335 -4.70 -7.33 0.01
C ASP A 335 -5.40 -8.58 -0.54
N ASN A 336 -5.48 -8.74 -1.84
CA ASN A 336 -5.93 -9.96 -2.53
C ASN A 336 -5.24 -10.08 -3.90
N GLY A 337 -5.64 -11.05 -4.70
CA GLY A 337 -5.16 -11.21 -6.07
C GLY A 337 -5.85 -10.27 -7.05
N ALA A 338 -5.40 -10.31 -8.32
CA ALA A 338 -5.94 -9.47 -9.39
C ALA A 338 -7.46 -9.61 -9.53
N GLU A 339 -8.15 -8.48 -9.62
CA GLU A 339 -9.59 -8.42 -9.82
C GLU A 339 -9.95 -8.88 -11.24
N GLY A 340 -10.71 -9.94 -11.35
CA GLY A 340 -11.21 -10.51 -12.60
C GLY A 340 -12.70 -10.69 -12.61
N SER A 341 -13.40 -10.27 -11.54
CA SER A 341 -14.83 -10.48 -11.42
C SER A 341 -15.61 -9.48 -12.27
N ASN A 342 -16.59 -10.01 -12.96
CA ASN A 342 -17.68 -9.22 -13.47
C ASN A 342 -18.79 -9.35 -12.43
N ILE A 343 -19.08 -8.34 -11.64
CA ILE A 343 -20.18 -8.39 -10.67
C ILE A 343 -21.48 -8.53 -11.48
N ILE A 344 -21.90 -9.78 -11.68
CA ILE A 344 -23.11 -10.11 -12.39
C ILE A 344 -24.27 -10.04 -11.41
N LEU A 345 -25.21 -9.13 -11.65
CA LEU A 345 -26.45 -9.05 -10.90
C LEU A 345 -27.29 -10.32 -11.12
N PRO A 346 -28.20 -10.70 -10.18
CA PRO A 346 -29.06 -11.88 -10.30
C PRO A 346 -29.91 -11.92 -11.58
N ASN A 347 -30.14 -10.77 -12.21
CA ASN A 347 -30.85 -10.64 -13.48
C ASN A 347 -29.94 -10.79 -14.73
N GLY A 348 -28.67 -11.12 -14.54
CA GLY A 348 -27.69 -11.27 -15.63
C GLY A 348 -27.06 -9.95 -16.10
N GLY A 349 -27.43 -8.81 -15.51
CA GLY A 349 -26.78 -7.52 -15.75
C GLY A 349 -25.50 -7.37 -14.94
N SER A 350 -24.56 -6.55 -15.40
CA SER A 350 -23.39 -6.16 -14.60
C SER A 350 -23.71 -4.89 -13.82
N LEU A 351 -23.39 -4.87 -12.51
CA LEU A 351 -23.50 -3.68 -11.69
C LEU A 351 -22.61 -2.54 -12.22
N LEU A 352 -21.50 -2.90 -12.84
CA LEU A 352 -20.50 -1.97 -13.36
C LEU A 352 -20.65 -1.66 -14.86
N ALA A 353 -21.55 -2.37 -15.59
CA ALA A 353 -21.73 -2.13 -17.02
C ALA A 353 -22.04 -0.67 -17.37
N PRO A 354 -22.94 0.05 -16.65
CA PRO A 354 -23.21 1.45 -16.94
C PRO A 354 -21.98 2.35 -16.72
N TRP A 355 -21.10 1.96 -15.82
CA TRP A 355 -19.87 2.70 -15.54
C TRP A 355 -18.80 2.41 -16.59
N PHE A 356 -18.64 1.16 -17.02
CA PHE A 356 -17.75 0.79 -18.12
C PHE A 356 -18.18 1.44 -19.45
N ASP A 357 -19.47 1.62 -19.67
CA ASP A 357 -20.01 2.33 -20.83
C ASP A 357 -19.73 3.85 -20.77
N LEU A 358 -19.50 4.41 -19.59
CA LEU A 358 -19.30 5.84 -19.35
C LEU A 358 -17.81 6.25 -19.41
N VAL A 359 -16.90 5.36 -19.06
CA VAL A 359 -15.45 5.61 -18.95
C VAL A 359 -14.59 4.77 -19.90
N GLY A 360 -15.21 3.87 -20.63
CA GLY A 360 -14.61 2.91 -21.61
C GLY A 360 -14.14 3.47 -22.82
#